data_5c114bd6198361fd23772d3c94b1f7b5
#
_entry.id   5c114bd6198361fd23772d3c94b1f7b5
#
_cell.length_a   1.000
_cell.length_b   1.000
_cell.length_c   1.000
_cell.angle_alpha   90.00
_cell.angle_beta   90.00
_cell.angle_gamma   90.00
#
_symmetry.space_group_name_H-M   'P 1'
#
loop_
_entity.id
_entity.type
_entity.pdbx_description
1 polymer ?
#
loop_
_entity_poly.entity_id
_entity_poly.type
_entity_poly.pdbx_seq_one_letter_code
_entity_poly.pdbx_strand_id
1 'polypeptide(L)'
;FLSFFQNGQEDALKRARAYVVAGADGIMIHSRNKSPQEILSFCDAFRKTNKQTPIVVVPTSFNEITEGELAKHGVNIVIYANQLLRAAFPAMENVAKDILIHHRAKEVDDRLLSIKKILNLIDTI
;
A
#
# COMPACT_ATOMS: atom_id res chain seq x y z
N PHE A 1 10.40 -5.94 8.22
CA PHE A 1 10.38 -4.77 7.33
C PHE A 1 11.79 -4.41 6.90
N LEU A 2 12.05 -4.46 5.59
CA LEU A 2 13.36 -4.12 5.02
C LEU A 2 13.28 -2.74 4.38
N SER A 3 13.98 -1.75 4.97
CA SER A 3 14.24 -0.49 4.29
C SER A 3 15.46 -0.66 3.38
N PHE A 4 15.28 -0.46 2.09
CA PHE A 4 16.29 -0.68 1.06
C PHE A 4 17.51 0.27 1.17
N PHE A 5 17.32 1.46 1.76
CA PHE A 5 18.10 2.64 1.41
C PHE A 5 19.33 2.93 2.23
N GLN A 6 19.58 2.25 3.33
CA GLN A 6 20.76 2.61 4.11
C GLN A 6 22.05 1.96 3.63
N ASN A 7 21.97 0.74 3.08
CA ASN A 7 23.16 -0.07 2.76
C ASN A 7 23.09 -0.83 1.42
N GLY A 8 22.14 -0.47 0.54
CA GLY A 8 22.02 -1.07 -0.81
C GLY A 8 21.36 -2.44 -0.88
N GLN A 9 21.25 -2.96 -2.10
CA GLN A 9 20.52 -4.20 -2.43
C GLN A 9 21.13 -5.45 -1.80
N GLU A 10 22.46 -5.55 -1.77
CA GLU A 10 23.15 -6.73 -1.22
C GLU A 10 22.88 -6.89 0.28
N ASP A 11 22.92 -5.79 1.04
CA ASP A 11 22.57 -5.80 2.45
C ASP A 11 21.10 -6.19 2.68
N ALA A 12 20.18 -5.65 1.87
CA ALA A 12 18.76 -6.02 1.95
C ALA A 12 18.56 -7.51 1.69
N LEU A 13 19.21 -8.09 0.69
CA LEU A 13 19.17 -9.53 0.41
C LEU A 13 19.76 -10.37 1.55
N LYS A 14 20.90 -9.94 2.10
CA LYS A 14 21.52 -10.60 3.27
C LYS A 14 20.59 -10.62 4.46
N ARG A 15 19.98 -9.48 4.80
CA ARG A 15 19.00 -9.40 5.90
C ARG A 15 17.76 -10.24 5.64
N ALA A 16 17.20 -10.19 4.42
CA ALA A 16 16.04 -11.00 4.06
C ALA A 16 16.30 -12.49 4.27
N ARG A 17 17.45 -12.99 3.83
CA ARG A 17 17.86 -14.39 4.04
C ARG A 17 18.02 -14.71 5.53
N ALA A 18 18.65 -13.82 6.29
CA ALA A 18 18.82 -14.00 7.73
C ALA A 18 17.47 -14.07 8.46
N TYR A 19 16.50 -13.26 8.08
CA TYR A 19 15.15 -13.28 8.66
C TYR A 19 14.42 -14.59 8.33
N VAL A 20 14.52 -15.08 7.10
CA VAL A 20 13.93 -16.38 6.72
C VAL A 20 14.55 -17.51 7.52
N VAL A 21 15.89 -17.54 7.67
CA VAL A 21 16.58 -18.54 8.50
C VAL A 21 16.17 -18.46 9.96
N ALA A 22 15.88 -17.26 10.46
CA ALA A 22 15.38 -17.04 11.82
C ALA A 22 13.88 -17.37 12.00
N GLY A 23 13.18 -17.83 10.94
CA GLY A 23 11.80 -18.27 11.01
C GLY A 23 10.75 -17.23 10.59
N ALA A 24 11.12 -16.20 9.83
CA ALA A 24 10.13 -15.26 9.28
C ALA A 24 9.26 -15.95 8.22
N ASP A 25 7.93 -15.80 8.32
CA ASP A 25 6.95 -16.36 7.39
C ASP A 25 6.86 -15.60 6.06
N GLY A 26 7.35 -14.37 6.00
CA GLY A 26 7.35 -13.53 4.82
C GLY A 26 8.33 -12.36 4.92
N ILE A 27 8.64 -11.77 3.78
CA ILE A 27 9.54 -10.61 3.67
C ILE A 27 8.78 -9.42 3.12
N MET A 28 8.74 -8.33 3.89
CA MET A 28 8.24 -7.05 3.39
C MET A 28 9.41 -6.17 2.96
N ILE A 29 9.42 -5.77 1.69
CA ILE A 29 10.40 -4.84 1.13
C ILE A 29 9.72 -3.53 0.75
N HIS A 30 10.39 -2.42 1.02
CA HIS A 30 9.88 -1.08 0.71
C HIS A 30 10.96 -0.21 0.07
N SER A 31 10.53 0.68 -0.84
CA SER A 31 11.35 1.72 -1.46
C SER A 31 10.66 3.08 -1.34
N ARG A 32 11.46 4.14 -1.17
CA ARG A 32 11.01 5.53 -1.28
C ARG A 32 11.19 6.09 -2.70
N ASN A 33 11.86 5.32 -3.56
CA ASN A 33 12.08 5.70 -4.95
C ASN A 33 10.75 5.69 -5.72
N LYS A 34 10.59 6.60 -6.66
CA LYS A 34 9.42 6.60 -7.55
C LYS A 34 9.50 5.46 -8.56
N SER A 35 10.73 5.10 -8.99
CA SER A 35 10.95 3.95 -9.85
C SER A 35 10.78 2.64 -9.09
N PRO A 36 10.07 1.63 -9.62
CA PRO A 36 9.95 0.32 -9.02
C PRO A 36 11.22 -0.53 -9.16
N GLN A 37 12.22 -0.08 -9.90
CA GLN A 37 13.36 -0.90 -10.32
C GLN A 37 14.14 -1.53 -9.17
N GLU A 38 14.30 -0.83 -8.06
CA GLU A 38 14.97 -1.39 -6.87
C GLU A 38 14.20 -2.58 -6.28
N ILE A 39 12.87 -2.45 -6.22
CA ILE A 39 11.99 -3.52 -5.73
C ILE A 39 12.05 -4.73 -6.67
N LEU A 40 11.94 -4.50 -7.98
CA LEU A 40 11.98 -5.56 -8.98
C LEU A 40 13.31 -6.30 -8.96
N SER A 41 14.42 -5.56 -8.93
CA SER A 41 15.78 -6.14 -8.85
C SER A 41 15.99 -6.96 -7.58
N PHE A 42 15.46 -6.48 -6.43
CA PHE A 42 15.48 -7.26 -5.19
C PHE A 42 14.67 -8.54 -5.32
N CYS A 43 13.43 -8.46 -5.83
CA CYS A 43 12.55 -9.61 -5.98
C CYS A 43 13.20 -10.67 -6.87
N ASP A 44 13.72 -10.29 -8.02
CA ASP A 44 14.39 -11.21 -8.95
C ASP A 44 15.61 -11.88 -8.31
N ALA A 45 16.44 -11.13 -7.60
CA ALA A 45 17.62 -11.65 -6.93
C ALA A 45 17.24 -12.58 -5.75
N PHE A 46 16.21 -12.24 -4.98
CA PHE A 46 15.72 -13.05 -3.88
C PHE A 46 15.11 -14.37 -4.40
N ARG A 47 14.32 -14.32 -5.47
CA ARG A 47 13.66 -15.48 -6.08
C ARG A 47 14.63 -16.50 -6.69
N LYS A 48 15.85 -16.10 -7.03
CA LYS A 48 16.89 -17.05 -7.46
C LYS A 48 17.23 -18.09 -6.38
N THR A 49 17.13 -17.71 -5.12
CA THR A 49 17.52 -18.58 -3.98
C THR A 49 16.35 -18.99 -3.09
N ASN A 50 15.23 -18.26 -3.13
CA ASN A 50 14.05 -18.57 -2.32
C ASN A 50 12.77 -18.36 -3.14
N LYS A 51 12.08 -19.46 -3.48
CA LYS A 51 10.87 -19.44 -4.28
C LYS A 51 9.58 -19.51 -3.45
N GLN A 52 9.67 -19.80 -2.15
CA GLN A 52 8.52 -20.13 -1.32
C GLN A 52 8.10 -18.99 -0.39
N THR A 53 9.07 -18.30 0.23
CA THR A 53 8.76 -17.24 1.21
C THR A 53 7.98 -16.11 0.57
N PRO A 54 6.79 -15.74 1.06
CA PRO A 54 6.00 -14.64 0.53
C PRO A 54 6.77 -13.32 0.54
N ILE A 55 6.67 -12.57 -0.57
CA ILE A 55 7.16 -11.19 -0.67
C ILE A 55 5.95 -10.26 -0.62
N VAL A 56 6.03 -9.29 0.29
CA VAL A 56 5.02 -8.25 0.50
C VAL A 56 5.60 -6.91 0.07
N VAL A 57 4.84 -6.12 -0.68
CA VAL A 57 5.21 -4.76 -1.08
C VAL A 57 4.12 -3.74 -0.76
N VAL A 58 4.53 -2.49 -0.59
CA VAL A 58 3.63 -1.35 -0.34
C VAL A 58 3.95 -0.26 -1.36
N PRO A 59 3.33 -0.25 -2.57
CA PRO A 59 3.71 0.62 -3.69
C PRO A 59 3.20 2.06 -3.54
N THR A 60 3.44 2.69 -2.39
CA THR A 60 3.02 4.09 -2.15
C THR A 60 3.86 5.08 -2.95
N SER A 61 5.16 4.85 -3.05
CA SER A 61 6.09 5.74 -3.77
C SER A 61 6.22 5.40 -5.26
N PHE A 62 6.16 4.12 -5.60
CA PHE A 62 6.29 3.57 -6.96
C PHE A 62 4.94 3.03 -7.46
N ASN A 63 3.94 3.90 -7.49
CA ASN A 63 2.54 3.55 -7.71
C ASN A 63 2.12 3.41 -9.19
N GLU A 64 3.05 3.52 -10.12
CA GLU A 64 2.80 3.33 -11.56
C GLU A 64 2.82 1.86 -11.99
N ILE A 65 3.45 0.99 -11.18
CA ILE A 65 3.54 -0.45 -11.49
C ILE A 65 2.25 -1.18 -11.13
N THR A 66 1.83 -2.08 -12.00
CA THR A 66 0.64 -2.90 -11.77
C THR A 66 0.92 -4.12 -10.89
N GLU A 67 -0.12 -4.64 -10.22
CA GLU A 67 -0.03 -5.91 -9.46
C GLU A 67 0.42 -7.07 -10.35
N GLY A 68 -0.04 -7.11 -11.60
CA GLY A 68 0.35 -8.14 -12.57
C GLY A 68 1.84 -8.13 -12.90
N GLU A 69 2.46 -6.94 -12.97
CA GLU A 69 3.90 -6.81 -13.15
C GLU A 69 4.67 -7.20 -11.90
N LEU A 70 4.23 -6.76 -10.73
CA LEU A 70 4.80 -7.17 -9.44
C LEU A 70 4.76 -8.70 -9.27
N ALA A 71 3.65 -9.34 -9.64
CA ALA A 71 3.49 -10.79 -9.56
C ALA A 71 4.49 -11.54 -10.46
N LYS A 72 4.81 -11.03 -11.67
CA LYS A 72 5.83 -11.62 -12.56
C LYS A 72 7.21 -11.67 -11.91
N HIS A 73 7.53 -10.72 -11.02
CA HIS A 73 8.76 -10.68 -10.24
C HIS A 73 8.66 -11.42 -8.90
N GLY A 74 7.56 -12.16 -8.70
CA GLY A 74 7.39 -13.04 -7.54
C GLY A 74 6.89 -12.35 -6.27
N VAL A 75 6.27 -11.16 -6.39
CA VAL A 75 5.51 -10.55 -5.28
C VAL A 75 4.22 -11.33 -5.09
N ASN A 76 3.86 -11.58 -3.82
CA ASN A 76 2.67 -12.35 -3.45
C ASN A 76 1.57 -11.47 -2.85
N ILE A 77 1.95 -10.40 -2.16
CA ILE A 77 1.00 -9.53 -1.46
C ILE A 77 1.34 -8.07 -1.77
N VAL A 78 0.33 -7.32 -2.19
CA VAL A 78 0.42 -5.87 -2.40
C VAL A 78 -0.49 -5.17 -1.39
N ILE A 79 0.06 -4.24 -0.62
CA ILE A 79 -0.70 -3.49 0.41
C ILE A 79 -0.89 -2.05 -0.04
N TYR A 80 -2.14 -1.65 -0.22
CA TYR A 80 -2.54 -0.25 -0.42
C TYR A 80 -2.83 0.40 0.95
N ALA A 81 -1.77 0.87 1.61
CA ALA A 81 -1.78 1.19 3.03
C ALA A 81 -2.54 2.48 3.40
N ASN A 82 -2.59 3.48 2.51
CA ASN A 82 -3.05 4.82 2.91
C ASN A 82 -3.92 5.55 1.87
N GLN A 83 -4.16 4.98 0.71
CA GLN A 83 -4.86 5.63 -0.39
C GLN A 83 -6.29 6.02 -0.02
N LEU A 84 -7.02 5.12 0.65
CA LEU A 84 -8.42 5.38 1.07
C LEU A 84 -8.48 6.49 2.12
N LEU A 85 -7.60 6.47 3.12
CA LEU A 85 -7.53 7.53 4.14
C LEU A 85 -7.19 8.89 3.52
N ARG A 86 -6.20 8.92 2.61
CA ARG A 86 -5.80 10.14 1.91
C ARG A 86 -6.88 10.69 0.97
N ALA A 87 -7.77 9.84 0.48
CA ALA A 87 -8.93 10.25 -0.29
C ALA A 87 -10.08 10.75 0.63
N ALA A 88 -10.35 10.05 1.70
CA ALA A 88 -11.45 10.35 2.61
C ALA A 88 -11.22 11.65 3.40
N PHE A 89 -10.00 11.88 3.91
CA PHE A 89 -9.72 13.03 4.77
C PHE A 89 -10.04 14.37 4.12
N PRO A 90 -9.50 14.72 2.92
CA PRO A 90 -9.81 15.99 2.29
C PRO A 90 -11.29 16.12 1.90
N ALA A 91 -11.98 15.02 1.56
CA ALA A 91 -13.40 15.04 1.29
C ALA A 91 -14.21 15.42 2.54
N MET A 92 -13.92 14.81 3.69
CA MET A 92 -14.56 15.15 4.97
C MET A 92 -14.22 16.60 5.40
N GLU A 93 -12.97 17.02 5.25
CA GLU A 93 -12.52 18.37 5.59
C GLU A 93 -13.28 19.43 4.77
N ASN A 94 -13.45 19.22 3.46
CA ASN A 94 -14.17 20.14 2.59
C ASN A 94 -15.66 20.23 2.95
N VAL A 95 -16.31 19.11 3.27
CA VAL A 95 -17.69 19.09 3.75
C VAL A 95 -17.82 19.90 5.06
N ALA A 96 -16.91 19.67 6.01
CA ALA A 96 -16.93 20.39 7.28
C ALA A 96 -16.74 21.92 7.09
N LYS A 97 -15.81 22.33 6.21
CA LYS A 97 -15.58 23.74 5.87
C LYS A 97 -16.83 24.40 5.29
N ASP A 98 -17.51 23.73 4.35
CA ASP A 98 -18.70 24.30 3.72
C ASP A 98 -19.87 24.42 4.71
N ILE A 99 -20.08 23.44 5.59
CA ILE A 99 -21.08 23.53 6.66
C ILE A 99 -20.77 24.71 7.60
N LEU A 100 -19.53 24.92 7.96
CA LEU A 100 -19.10 26.05 8.81
C LEU A 100 -19.34 27.40 8.13
N ILE A 101 -19.07 27.52 6.83
CA ILE A 101 -19.26 28.76 6.06
C ILE A 101 -20.73 29.09 5.91
N HIS A 102 -21.56 28.09 5.57
CA HIS A 102 -22.98 28.31 5.25
C HIS A 102 -23.94 28.13 6.44
N HIS A 103 -23.43 27.65 7.58
CA HIS A 103 -24.22 27.28 8.77
C HIS A 103 -25.36 26.31 8.48
N ARG A 104 -25.22 25.48 7.45
CA ARG A 104 -26.17 24.44 7.01
C ARG A 104 -25.47 23.45 6.08
N ALA A 105 -26.11 22.30 5.78
CA ALA A 105 -25.53 21.24 4.98
C ALA A 105 -26.03 21.19 3.52
N LYS A 106 -26.89 22.12 3.08
CA LYS A 106 -27.50 22.05 1.74
C LYS A 106 -26.48 22.06 0.60
N GLU A 107 -25.42 22.82 0.76
CA GLU A 107 -24.38 23.03 -0.26
C GLU A 107 -23.46 21.81 -0.45
N VAL A 108 -23.62 20.78 0.37
CA VAL A 108 -22.81 19.55 0.30
C VAL A 108 -23.62 18.31 -0.10
N ASP A 109 -24.94 18.43 -0.28
CA ASP A 109 -25.86 17.31 -0.52
C ASP A 109 -25.45 16.43 -1.72
N ASP A 110 -24.97 17.03 -2.81
CA ASP A 110 -24.55 16.35 -4.04
C ASP A 110 -23.24 15.56 -3.90
N ARG A 111 -22.49 15.86 -2.85
CA ARG A 111 -21.22 15.17 -2.51
C ARG A 111 -21.38 14.10 -1.45
N LEU A 112 -22.57 13.99 -0.86
CA LEU A 112 -22.83 13.03 0.19
C LEU A 112 -23.43 11.73 -0.33
N LEU A 113 -23.02 10.62 0.26
CA LEU A 113 -23.71 9.36 0.08
C LEU A 113 -25.10 9.43 0.74
N SER A 114 -26.15 8.97 0.05
CA SER A 114 -27.48 9.00 0.63
C SER A 114 -27.56 8.16 1.92
N ILE A 115 -28.38 8.61 2.88
CA ILE A 115 -28.58 7.90 4.16
C ILE A 115 -28.99 6.44 3.92
N LYS A 116 -29.85 6.17 2.94
CA LYS A 116 -30.24 4.79 2.58
C LYS A 116 -29.03 3.93 2.17
N LYS A 117 -28.10 4.49 1.39
CA LYS A 117 -26.87 3.76 1.00
C LYS A 117 -25.94 3.53 2.19
N ILE A 118 -25.78 4.52 3.07
CA ILE A 118 -24.94 4.38 4.27
C ILE A 118 -25.48 3.28 5.20
N LEU A 119 -26.79 3.28 5.45
CA LEU A 119 -27.42 2.28 6.32
C LEU A 119 -27.36 0.86 5.75
N ASN A 120 -27.24 0.73 4.43
CA ASN A 120 -27.12 -0.56 3.74
C ASN A 120 -25.65 -0.99 3.48
N LEU A 121 -24.65 -0.24 3.95
CA LEU A 121 -23.24 -0.63 3.82
C LEU A 121 -22.87 -1.81 4.71
N ILE A 122 -23.57 -2.02 5.79
CA ILE A 122 -23.42 -3.15 6.70
C ILE A 122 -24.72 -3.91 6.66
N ASP A 123 -24.69 -5.13 6.14
CA ASP A 123 -25.83 -6.03 6.21
C ASP A 123 -26.17 -6.25 7.69
N THR A 124 -27.38 -5.87 8.07
CA THR A 124 -27.91 -6.22 9.39
C THR A 124 -28.07 -7.74 9.41
N ILE A 125 -27.19 -8.40 10.16
CA ILE A 125 -27.28 -9.84 10.46
C ILE A 125 -28.58 -10.13 11.18
#